data_ee6a4642dda93efd3ee168bf500a0959
#
_entry.id   ee6a4642dda93efd3ee168bf500a0959
#
_cell.length_a   1.000
_cell.length_b   1.000
_cell.length_c   1.000
_cell.angle_alpha   90.00
_cell.angle_beta   90.00
_cell.angle_gamma   90.00
#
_symmetry.space_group_name_H-M   'P 1'
#
loop_
_entity.id
_entity.type
_entity.pdbx_description
1 polymer ?
#
loop_
_entity_poly.entity_id
_entity_poly.type
_entity_poly.pdbx_seq_one_letter_code
_entity_poly.pdbx_strand_id
1 'polypeptide(L)'
;MCIRDSVSQGFITGELKDSFPAVSITNPDNFVSLLYYFGMLTISGTYKGKTRLTIPNMVVQEQLYTYLLNTYDEADLSFSSYEKSELSSALAYDGDWQSYFGYIADCLHRYASQRDKQKGESFVHGFTLAMTAQNRFYRPVSEQDTQEGYVDIFLCPMLEIYSDMKHSYIVELKYAKYKDSETRVEELRREAIAQADRYAETETVKRGIGTTRLHKIVVVYKGMEMRICEELG
;
A
#
# COMPACT_ATOMS: atom_id res chain seq x y z
N MET A 1 -13.25 -8.52 10.02
CA MET A 1 -13.15 -7.70 8.81
C MET A 1 -12.22 -6.54 9.13
N CYS A 2 -11.13 -6.37 8.40
CA CYS A 2 -10.10 -5.40 8.72
C CYS A 2 -10.08 -4.32 7.62
N ILE A 3 -9.85 -3.04 8.00
CA ILE A 3 -9.58 -1.94 7.04
C ILE A 3 -8.47 -2.36 6.04
N ARG A 4 -7.59 -3.28 6.44
CA ARG A 4 -6.59 -3.90 5.59
C ARG A 4 -7.16 -4.61 4.35
N ASP A 5 -8.34 -5.22 4.46
CA ASP A 5 -8.98 -5.91 3.34
C ASP A 5 -9.45 -4.89 2.29
N SER A 6 -9.86 -3.68 2.71
CA SER A 6 -10.22 -2.59 1.80
C SER A 6 -9.01 -1.97 1.12
N VAL A 7 -7.85 -2.00 1.77
CA VAL A 7 -6.60 -1.46 1.25
C VAL A 7 -6.00 -2.42 0.22
N SER A 8 -6.00 -3.73 0.51
CA SER A 8 -5.42 -4.76 -0.39
C SER A 8 -6.33 -5.10 -1.57
N GLN A 9 -7.66 -4.99 -1.43
CA GLN A 9 -8.63 -5.30 -2.48
C GLN A 9 -9.27 -4.06 -3.13
N GLY A 10 -8.95 -2.83 -2.63
CA GLY A 10 -9.55 -1.56 -3.05
C GLY A 10 -11.05 -1.44 -2.78
N PHE A 11 -11.67 -2.47 -2.21
CA PHE A 11 -13.05 -2.46 -1.74
C PHE A 11 -13.26 -3.43 -0.57
N ILE A 12 -14.33 -3.18 0.16
CA ILE A 12 -14.87 -4.14 1.12
C ILE A 12 -16.31 -4.48 0.75
N THR A 13 -16.78 -5.63 1.19
CA THR A 13 -18.18 -5.98 1.12
C THR A 13 -18.78 -6.00 2.52
N GLY A 14 -19.96 -5.43 2.69
CA GLY A 14 -20.64 -5.41 3.98
C GLY A 14 -22.11 -5.11 3.85
N GLU A 15 -22.82 -5.35 4.94
CA GLU A 15 -24.21 -4.90 5.09
C GLU A 15 -24.22 -3.55 5.79
N LEU A 16 -24.89 -2.59 5.19
CA LEU A 16 -25.12 -1.29 5.82
C LEU A 16 -26.38 -1.38 6.67
N LYS A 17 -26.26 -1.03 7.95
CA LYS A 17 -27.38 -0.91 8.87
C LYS A 17 -27.90 0.51 8.81
N ASP A 18 -29.20 0.67 8.66
CA ASP A 18 -29.85 1.98 8.57
C ASP A 18 -29.76 2.79 9.86
N SER A 19 -29.69 2.10 11.01
CA SER A 19 -29.51 2.73 12.32
C SER A 19 -28.94 1.75 13.33
N PHE A 20 -28.26 2.27 14.34
CA PHE A 20 -27.84 1.53 15.53
C PHE A 20 -27.74 2.48 16.74
N PRO A 21 -27.99 2.02 17.97
CA PRO A 21 -27.89 2.84 19.18
C PRO A 21 -26.48 3.38 19.37
N ALA A 22 -26.33 4.59 19.90
CA ALA A 22 -25.03 5.20 20.17
C ALA A 22 -24.14 4.36 21.08
N VAL A 23 -24.72 3.60 22.01
CA VAL A 23 -23.98 2.65 22.87
C VAL A 23 -23.36 1.49 22.09
N SER A 24 -23.78 1.24 20.88
CA SER A 24 -23.27 0.18 19.99
C SER A 24 -22.22 0.67 18.98
N ILE A 25 -21.74 1.90 19.09
CA ILE A 25 -20.73 2.47 18.19
C ILE A 25 -19.43 1.66 18.21
N THR A 26 -19.05 1.13 19.37
CA THR A 26 -17.84 0.31 19.54
C THR A 26 -18.00 -1.14 19.10
N ASN A 27 -19.21 -1.56 18.70
CA ASN A 27 -19.44 -2.90 18.21
C ASN A 27 -18.79 -3.09 16.83
N PRO A 28 -17.88 -4.06 16.64
CA PRO A 28 -17.22 -4.33 15.35
C PRO A 28 -18.19 -4.55 14.19
N ASP A 29 -19.39 -5.07 14.44
CA ASP A 29 -20.41 -5.33 13.40
C ASP A 29 -21.03 -4.05 12.83
N ASN A 30 -20.88 -2.92 13.53
CA ASN A 30 -21.37 -1.61 13.09
C ASN A 30 -20.29 -0.78 12.40
N PHE A 31 -19.04 -1.24 12.43
CA PHE A 31 -17.90 -0.45 11.99
C PHE A 31 -17.98 -0.02 10.53
N VAL A 32 -18.42 -0.90 9.63
CA VAL A 32 -18.58 -0.58 8.21
C VAL A 32 -19.64 0.47 7.99
N SER A 33 -20.78 0.34 8.68
CA SER A 33 -21.86 1.34 8.62
C SER A 33 -21.39 2.69 9.17
N LEU A 34 -20.62 2.68 10.24
CA LEU A 34 -20.04 3.89 10.84
C LEU A 34 -19.11 4.61 9.85
N LEU A 35 -18.19 3.89 9.22
CA LEU A 35 -17.31 4.46 8.19
C LEU A 35 -18.09 5.03 7.00
N TYR A 36 -19.16 4.37 6.58
CA TYR A 36 -20.02 4.84 5.53
C TYR A 36 -20.74 6.15 5.94
N TYR A 37 -21.35 6.21 7.11
CA TYR A 37 -22.06 7.41 7.60
C TYR A 37 -21.12 8.59 7.90
N PHE A 38 -19.86 8.32 8.24
CA PHE A 38 -18.85 9.37 8.35
C PHE A 38 -18.21 9.78 7.01
N GLY A 39 -18.70 9.22 5.88
CA GLY A 39 -18.18 9.56 4.56
C GLY A 39 -16.79 8.98 4.26
N MET A 40 -16.30 8.06 5.08
CA MET A 40 -15.03 7.38 4.87
C MET A 40 -15.11 6.23 3.88
N LEU A 41 -16.33 5.76 3.62
CA LEU A 41 -16.64 4.78 2.58
C LEU A 41 -17.80 5.28 1.72
N THR A 42 -17.85 4.85 0.46
CA THR A 42 -18.95 5.08 -0.46
C THR A 42 -19.36 3.77 -1.14
N ILE A 43 -20.64 3.68 -1.55
CA ILE A 43 -21.13 2.53 -2.29
C ILE A 43 -20.59 2.60 -3.72
N SER A 44 -19.91 1.54 -4.16
CA SER A 44 -19.37 1.42 -5.52
C SER A 44 -20.02 0.30 -6.35
N GLY A 45 -21.11 -0.29 -5.84
CA GLY A 45 -21.88 -1.34 -6.52
C GLY A 45 -22.17 -2.54 -5.63
N THR A 46 -22.21 -3.72 -6.24
CA THR A 46 -22.44 -4.99 -5.56
C THR A 46 -21.39 -6.02 -5.96
N TYR A 47 -21.05 -6.91 -5.03
CA TYR A 47 -20.16 -8.03 -5.29
C TYR A 47 -20.70 -9.29 -4.59
N LYS A 48 -20.96 -10.33 -5.34
CA LYS A 48 -21.55 -11.59 -4.82
C LYS A 48 -22.80 -11.36 -3.95
N GLY A 49 -23.68 -10.43 -4.38
CA GLY A 49 -24.93 -10.13 -3.68
C GLY A 49 -24.79 -9.24 -2.44
N LYS A 50 -23.60 -8.78 -2.10
CA LYS A 50 -23.35 -7.86 -0.98
C LYS A 50 -23.01 -6.47 -1.48
N THR A 51 -23.31 -5.44 -0.67
CA THR A 51 -22.92 -4.06 -0.98
C THR A 51 -21.40 -3.95 -1.04
N ARG A 52 -20.90 -3.47 -2.17
CA ARG A 52 -19.50 -3.14 -2.37
C ARG A 52 -19.24 -1.69 -1.97
N LEU A 53 -18.25 -1.48 -1.12
CA LEU A 53 -17.89 -0.16 -0.58
C LEU A 53 -16.42 0.11 -0.88
N THR A 54 -16.11 1.34 -1.28
CA THR A 54 -14.75 1.82 -1.54
C THR A 54 -14.47 3.11 -0.79
N ILE A 55 -13.21 3.49 -0.69
CA ILE A 55 -12.82 4.82 -0.22
C ILE A 55 -13.22 5.84 -1.29
N PRO A 56 -13.94 6.94 -0.94
CA PRO A 56 -14.58 7.81 -1.92
C PRO A 56 -13.60 8.66 -2.73
N ASN A 57 -12.49 9.06 -2.14
CA ASN A 57 -11.50 9.93 -2.77
C ASN A 57 -10.15 9.89 -2.05
N MET A 58 -9.15 10.55 -2.64
CA MET A 58 -7.78 10.54 -2.13
C MET A 58 -7.62 11.22 -0.77
N VAL A 59 -8.38 12.26 -0.48
CA VAL A 59 -8.29 12.98 0.82
C VAL A 59 -8.70 12.03 1.95
N VAL A 60 -9.80 11.31 1.77
CA VAL A 60 -10.26 10.31 2.75
C VAL A 60 -9.28 9.13 2.82
N GLN A 61 -8.71 8.73 1.70
CA GLN A 61 -7.70 7.68 1.64
C GLN A 61 -6.45 8.07 2.46
N GLU A 62 -5.94 9.27 2.26
CA GLU A 62 -4.81 9.81 3.02
C GLU A 62 -5.11 9.89 4.52
N GLN A 63 -6.30 10.36 4.89
CA GLN A 63 -6.72 10.40 6.29
C GLN A 63 -6.79 9.01 6.93
N LEU A 64 -7.35 8.02 6.22
CA LEU A 64 -7.42 6.65 6.72
C LEU A 64 -6.04 6.01 6.87
N TYR A 65 -5.13 6.25 5.93
CA TYR A 65 -3.75 5.76 6.02
C TYR A 65 -2.98 6.47 7.14
N THR A 66 -3.14 7.78 7.30
CA THR A 66 -2.58 8.53 8.44
C THR A 66 -3.10 7.98 9.76
N TYR A 67 -4.40 7.70 9.86
CA TYR A 67 -4.98 7.07 11.04
C TYR A 67 -4.39 5.67 11.31
N LEU A 68 -4.23 4.85 10.25
CA LEU A 68 -3.60 3.54 10.38
C LEU A 68 -2.16 3.65 10.88
N LEU A 69 -1.38 4.59 10.38
CA LEU A 69 -0.01 4.82 10.84
C LEU A 69 0.01 5.33 12.29
N ASN A 70 -0.87 6.25 12.65
CA ASN A 70 -0.98 6.74 14.01
C ASN A 70 -1.36 5.64 15.03
N THR A 71 -2.11 4.61 14.62
CA THR A 71 -2.34 3.43 15.48
C THR A 71 -1.08 2.58 15.70
N TYR A 72 -0.07 2.74 14.86
CA TYR A 72 1.28 2.20 15.08
C TYR A 72 2.14 3.15 15.93
N ASP A 73 1.73 4.41 16.08
CA ASP A 73 2.45 5.51 16.72
C ASP A 73 2.23 5.61 18.26
N GLU A 74 1.41 4.73 18.85
CA GLU A 74 1.26 4.64 20.32
C GLU A 74 2.57 4.27 21.05
N ALA A 75 3.69 4.16 20.32
CA ALA A 75 5.01 3.80 20.80
C ALA A 75 6.09 4.86 20.51
N ASP A 76 5.84 6.16 20.75
CA ASP A 76 6.86 7.24 20.68
C ASP A 76 7.51 7.51 19.30
N LEU A 77 6.73 7.48 18.22
CA LEU A 77 7.27 7.45 16.87
C LEU A 77 6.92 8.71 16.07
N SER A 78 7.68 9.76 16.24
CA SER A 78 7.58 10.93 15.38
C SER A 78 8.19 10.62 13.99
N PHE A 79 7.35 10.29 13.02
CA PHE A 79 7.76 10.34 11.61
C PHE A 79 8.08 11.79 11.24
N SER A 80 9.30 12.09 10.88
CA SER A 80 9.67 13.43 10.42
C SER A 80 8.89 13.77 9.15
N SER A 81 7.94 14.70 9.25
CA SER A 81 7.16 15.17 8.09
C SER A 81 8.08 15.80 7.03
N TYR A 82 9.15 16.45 7.48
CA TYR A 82 10.15 17.05 6.61
C TYR A 82 10.91 15.97 5.82
N GLU A 83 11.45 14.98 6.50
CA GLU A 83 12.22 13.88 5.87
C GLU A 83 11.36 13.12 4.85
N LYS A 84 10.11 12.81 5.20
CA LYS A 84 9.15 12.18 4.25
C LYS A 84 8.89 13.05 3.02
N SER A 85 8.77 14.36 3.19
CA SER A 85 8.55 15.30 2.07
C SER A 85 9.75 15.33 1.12
N GLU A 86 10.97 15.39 1.65
CA GLU A 86 12.20 15.38 0.86
C GLU A 86 12.37 14.05 0.10
N LEU A 87 12.23 12.92 0.79
CA LEU A 87 12.30 11.59 0.17
C LEU A 87 11.22 11.39 -0.90
N SER A 88 10.01 11.91 -0.67
CA SER A 88 8.93 11.85 -1.66
C SER A 88 9.26 12.68 -2.90
N SER A 89 9.87 13.85 -2.72
CA SER A 89 10.31 14.70 -3.82
C SER A 89 11.46 14.07 -4.61
N ALA A 90 12.47 13.54 -3.91
CA ALA A 90 13.59 12.85 -4.53
C ALA A 90 13.13 11.61 -5.34
N LEU A 91 12.15 10.85 -4.81
CA LEU A 91 11.53 9.75 -5.55
C LEU A 91 10.88 10.25 -6.85
N ALA A 92 10.12 11.36 -6.80
CA ALA A 92 9.34 11.84 -7.93
C ALA A 92 10.18 12.51 -9.03
N TYR A 93 11.25 13.22 -8.67
CA TYR A 93 12.01 14.08 -9.57
C TYR A 93 13.44 13.61 -9.85
N ASP A 94 14.07 12.92 -8.90
CA ASP A 94 15.47 12.49 -8.99
C ASP A 94 15.62 10.99 -9.21
N GLY A 95 14.54 10.22 -8.99
CA GLY A 95 14.56 8.76 -9.12
C GLY A 95 15.26 8.05 -7.95
N ASP A 96 15.38 8.71 -6.79
CA ASP A 96 16.03 8.14 -5.58
C ASP A 96 15.09 7.19 -4.83
N TRP A 97 14.83 6.05 -5.45
CA TRP A 97 14.03 4.98 -4.87
C TRP A 97 14.74 4.27 -3.72
N GLN A 98 16.08 4.20 -3.74
CA GLN A 98 16.85 3.53 -2.70
C GLN A 98 16.64 4.19 -1.34
N SER A 99 16.79 5.52 -1.27
CA SER A 99 16.57 6.27 -0.04
C SER A 99 15.14 6.16 0.45
N TYR A 100 14.17 6.19 -0.48
CA TYR A 100 12.75 6.12 -0.13
C TYR A 100 12.35 4.76 0.45
N PHE A 101 12.67 3.66 -0.22
CA PHE A 101 12.34 2.32 0.28
C PHE A 101 13.23 1.90 1.45
N GLY A 102 14.47 2.39 1.51
CA GLY A 102 15.33 2.25 2.68
C GLY A 102 14.71 2.86 3.94
N TYR A 103 14.17 4.07 3.83
CA TYR A 103 13.46 4.73 4.92
C TYR A 103 12.23 3.92 5.38
N ILE A 104 11.43 3.40 4.45
CA ILE A 104 10.28 2.55 4.79
C ILE A 104 10.74 1.29 5.55
N ALA A 105 11.82 0.64 5.09
CA ALA A 105 12.37 -0.54 5.73
C ALA A 105 12.90 -0.24 7.14
N ASP A 106 13.59 0.88 7.33
CA ASP A 106 14.09 1.32 8.63
C ASP A 106 12.94 1.64 9.60
N CYS A 107 11.88 2.27 9.09
CA CYS A 107 10.67 2.49 9.86
C CYS A 107 10.05 1.16 10.26
N LEU A 108 9.85 0.24 9.32
CA LEU A 108 9.29 -1.08 9.60
C LEU A 108 10.12 -1.83 10.65
N HIS A 109 11.45 -1.80 10.52
CA HIS A 109 12.36 -2.48 11.45
C HIS A 109 12.27 -1.89 12.87
N ARG A 110 12.28 -0.56 12.99
CA ARG A 110 12.18 0.14 14.29
C ARG A 110 10.83 -0.09 14.98
N TYR A 111 9.77 -0.18 14.19
CA TYR A 111 8.38 -0.17 14.68
C TYR A 111 7.74 -1.54 14.80
N ALA A 112 8.35 -2.57 14.24
CA ALA A 112 7.87 -3.93 14.38
C ALA A 112 8.00 -4.39 15.83
N SER A 113 6.91 -4.31 16.59
CA SER A 113 6.83 -4.92 17.90
C SER A 113 6.95 -6.46 17.79
N GLN A 114 7.24 -7.12 18.91
CA GLN A 114 7.29 -8.59 18.91
C GLN A 114 5.95 -9.22 18.49
N ARG A 115 4.82 -8.55 18.77
CA ARG A 115 3.48 -8.97 18.32
C ARG A 115 3.31 -8.84 16.81
N ASP A 116 3.92 -7.81 16.21
CA ASP A 116 3.84 -7.54 14.78
C ASP A 116 4.66 -8.55 13.98
N LYS A 117 5.77 -9.06 14.52
CA LYS A 117 6.53 -10.16 13.91
C LYS A 117 5.71 -11.43 13.65
N GLN A 118 4.61 -11.63 14.39
CA GLN A 118 3.69 -12.74 14.16
C GLN A 118 2.66 -12.46 13.05
N LYS A 119 2.45 -11.20 12.65
CA LYS A 119 1.46 -10.82 11.64
C LYS A 119 1.92 -11.07 10.20
N GLY A 120 3.22 -11.25 9.98
CA GLY A 120 3.80 -11.72 8.71
C GLY A 120 3.56 -10.80 7.52
N GLU A 121 3.32 -11.41 6.37
CA GLU A 121 3.19 -10.78 5.05
C GLU A 121 2.20 -9.62 5.01
N SER A 122 0.99 -9.83 5.51
CA SER A 122 -0.07 -8.81 5.50
C SER A 122 0.30 -7.55 6.27
N PHE A 123 1.16 -7.66 7.28
CA PHE A 123 1.64 -6.50 8.03
C PHE A 123 2.67 -5.71 7.20
N VAL A 124 3.66 -6.39 6.64
CA VAL A 124 4.72 -5.75 5.83
C VAL A 124 4.10 -5.06 4.61
N HIS A 125 3.21 -5.76 3.92
CA HIS A 125 2.49 -5.21 2.76
C HIS A 125 1.64 -3.99 3.15
N GLY A 126 0.80 -4.12 4.18
CA GLY A 126 -0.07 -3.03 4.64
C GLY A 126 0.71 -1.81 5.14
N PHE A 127 1.84 -2.02 5.83
CA PHE A 127 2.72 -0.95 6.28
C PHE A 127 3.36 -0.22 5.08
N THR A 128 3.94 -0.96 4.14
CA THR A 128 4.55 -0.40 2.94
C THR A 128 3.54 0.40 2.12
N LEU A 129 2.34 -0.16 1.91
CA LEU A 129 1.26 0.52 1.21
C LEU A 129 0.82 1.79 1.94
N ALA A 130 0.69 1.77 3.27
CA ALA A 130 0.32 2.94 4.05
C ALA A 130 1.40 4.05 3.98
N MET A 131 2.66 3.68 3.99
CA MET A 131 3.77 4.63 3.84
C MET A 131 3.80 5.24 2.44
N THR A 132 3.64 4.43 1.38
CA THR A 132 3.61 4.93 -0.01
C THR A 132 2.38 5.77 -0.31
N ALA A 133 1.24 5.49 0.32
CA ALA A 133 0.00 6.24 0.15
C ALA A 133 0.05 7.66 0.75
N GLN A 134 1.00 7.95 1.63
CA GLN A 134 1.25 9.32 2.13
C GLN A 134 2.09 10.18 1.17
N ASN A 135 2.59 9.58 0.10
CA ASN A 135 3.34 10.32 -0.91
C ASN A 135 2.38 11.12 -1.80
N ARG A 136 2.43 12.45 -1.70
CA ARG A 136 1.52 13.35 -2.42
C ARG A 136 1.70 13.35 -3.95
N PHE A 137 2.80 12.83 -4.46
CA PHE A 137 3.10 12.80 -5.89
C PHE A 137 2.48 11.60 -6.60
N TYR A 138 2.13 10.56 -5.85
CA TYR A 138 1.64 9.31 -6.42
C TYR A 138 0.28 8.92 -5.86
N ARG A 139 -0.52 8.34 -6.73
CA ARG A 139 -1.68 7.55 -6.34
C ARG A 139 -1.25 6.08 -6.35
N PRO A 140 -1.09 5.44 -5.18
CA PRO A 140 -0.81 4.02 -5.15
C PRO A 140 -2.02 3.25 -5.66
N VAL A 141 -1.82 2.45 -6.69
CA VAL A 141 -2.80 1.52 -7.22
C VAL A 141 -2.33 0.13 -6.81
N SER A 142 -3.06 -0.48 -5.90
CA SER A 142 -2.90 -1.89 -5.56
C SER A 142 -3.89 -2.65 -6.42
N GLU A 143 -3.44 -3.54 -7.29
CA GLU A 143 -4.35 -4.15 -8.25
C GLU A 143 -5.25 -5.19 -7.64
N GLN A 144 -6.50 -5.03 -8.05
CA GLN A 144 -7.53 -6.03 -7.99
C GLN A 144 -7.57 -6.79 -9.32
N ASP A 145 -7.55 -8.12 -9.19
CA ASP A 145 -8.12 -9.09 -10.15
C ASP A 145 -8.10 -8.64 -11.62
N THR A 146 -6.94 -8.55 -12.24
CA THR A 146 -6.86 -8.66 -13.69
C THR A 146 -6.53 -10.10 -14.05
N GLN A 147 -7.01 -10.57 -15.19
CA GLN A 147 -6.77 -11.93 -15.67
C GLN A 147 -5.27 -12.25 -15.91
N GLU A 148 -4.38 -11.27 -15.70
CA GLU A 148 -2.94 -11.34 -16.04
C GLU A 148 -2.00 -11.33 -14.83
N GLY A 149 -2.50 -11.27 -13.58
CA GLY A 149 -1.67 -11.30 -12.35
C GLY A 149 -1.70 -10.00 -11.55
N TYR A 150 -1.21 -10.08 -10.33
CA TYR A 150 -1.22 -9.00 -9.35
C TYR A 150 0.16 -8.37 -9.26
N VAL A 151 0.22 -7.03 -9.17
CA VAL A 151 1.35 -6.30 -8.61
C VAL A 151 0.95 -5.77 -7.24
N ASP A 152 1.89 -5.78 -6.33
CA ASP A 152 1.60 -5.33 -4.99
C ASP A 152 1.31 -3.82 -4.93
N ILE A 153 2.11 -2.98 -5.61
CA ILE A 153 1.90 -1.53 -5.61
C ILE A 153 2.37 -0.91 -6.94
N PHE A 154 1.48 -0.20 -7.62
CA PHE A 154 1.85 0.72 -8.68
C PHE A 154 1.75 2.16 -8.17
N LEU A 155 2.87 2.88 -8.11
CA LEU A 155 2.93 4.30 -7.80
C LEU A 155 2.63 5.10 -9.08
N CYS A 156 1.34 5.29 -9.34
CA CYS A 156 0.84 6.02 -10.50
C CYS A 156 1.08 7.53 -10.30
N PRO A 157 1.86 8.20 -11.17
CA PRO A 157 2.19 9.60 -11.02
C PRO A 157 0.95 10.50 -11.20
N MET A 158 0.82 11.53 -10.38
CA MET A 158 -0.29 12.49 -10.44
C MET A 158 0.05 13.65 -11.39
N LEU A 159 0.19 13.35 -12.68
CA LEU A 159 0.61 14.32 -13.71
C LEU A 159 -0.39 15.44 -13.93
N GLU A 160 -1.65 15.25 -13.54
CA GLU A 160 -2.68 16.31 -13.60
C GLU A 160 -2.37 17.46 -12.62
N ILE A 161 -1.61 17.18 -11.56
CA ILE A 161 -1.22 18.15 -10.52
C ILE A 161 0.26 18.52 -10.65
N TYR A 162 1.11 17.52 -10.91
CA TYR A 162 2.58 17.63 -10.97
C TYR A 162 3.06 17.18 -12.34
N SER A 163 2.83 18.03 -13.35
CA SER A 163 3.08 17.71 -14.77
C SER A 163 4.56 17.55 -15.14
N ASP A 164 5.46 17.97 -14.26
CA ASP A 164 6.93 17.93 -14.42
C ASP A 164 7.60 16.74 -13.73
N MET A 165 6.80 15.83 -13.15
CA MET A 165 7.33 14.58 -12.58
C MET A 165 8.04 13.74 -13.62
N LYS A 166 9.11 13.06 -13.20
CA LYS A 166 10.00 12.30 -14.11
C LYS A 166 9.92 10.79 -13.92
N HIS A 167 9.48 10.30 -12.78
CA HIS A 167 9.60 8.90 -12.40
C HIS A 167 8.26 8.32 -11.93
N SER A 168 8.01 7.05 -12.27
CA SER A 168 6.90 6.22 -11.78
C SER A 168 7.42 4.83 -11.43
N TYR A 169 6.71 4.08 -10.58
CA TYR A 169 7.25 2.86 -9.99
C TYR A 169 6.22 1.74 -9.97
N ILE A 170 6.65 0.56 -10.35
CA ILE A 170 6.05 -0.71 -9.98
C ILE A 170 6.88 -1.26 -8.82
N VAL A 171 6.23 -1.64 -7.73
CA VAL A 171 6.88 -2.24 -6.56
C VAL A 171 6.27 -3.60 -6.33
N GLU A 172 7.07 -4.63 -6.53
CA GLU A 172 6.69 -6.00 -6.24
C GLU A 172 7.29 -6.41 -4.90
N LEU A 173 6.44 -6.68 -3.92
CA LEU A 173 6.83 -6.98 -2.56
C LEU A 173 6.61 -8.46 -2.26
N LYS A 174 7.64 -9.14 -1.78
CA LYS A 174 7.56 -10.54 -1.34
C LYS A 174 7.99 -10.69 0.12
N TYR A 175 7.42 -11.69 0.75
CA TYR A 175 7.67 -11.97 2.15
C TYR A 175 8.11 -13.42 2.38
N ALA A 176 9.30 -13.58 2.95
CA ALA A 176 9.78 -14.84 3.50
C ALA A 176 9.59 -14.84 5.02
N LYS A 177 9.20 -15.96 5.58
CA LYS A 177 9.13 -16.13 7.03
C LYS A 177 10.56 -16.11 7.61
N TYR A 178 10.69 -15.70 8.86
CA TYR A 178 11.99 -15.65 9.53
C TYR A 178 12.77 -16.99 9.49
N LYS A 179 12.03 -18.11 9.46
CA LYS A 179 12.59 -19.47 9.42
C LYS A 179 12.96 -19.97 8.03
N ASP A 180 12.54 -19.28 6.98
CA ASP A 180 12.77 -19.71 5.61
C ASP A 180 14.25 -19.61 5.26
N SER A 181 14.70 -20.45 4.32
CA SER A 181 16.08 -20.45 3.84
C SER A 181 16.36 -19.24 2.93
N GLU A 182 17.64 -18.94 2.73
CA GLU A 182 18.05 -17.93 1.74
C GLU A 182 17.70 -18.38 0.31
N THR A 183 17.64 -19.70 0.06
CA THR A 183 17.13 -20.24 -1.22
C THR A 183 15.70 -19.81 -1.46
N ARG A 184 14.84 -19.82 -0.43
CA ARG A 184 13.43 -19.35 -0.55
C ARG A 184 13.37 -17.84 -0.83
N VAL A 185 14.25 -17.06 -0.25
CA VAL A 185 14.36 -15.61 -0.54
C VAL A 185 14.67 -15.37 -2.02
N GLU A 186 15.62 -16.15 -2.57
CA GLU A 186 15.99 -16.04 -3.98
C GLU A 186 14.90 -16.55 -4.94
N GLU A 187 14.13 -17.58 -4.54
CA GLU A 187 12.94 -18.01 -5.30
C GLU A 187 11.89 -16.90 -5.36
N LEU A 188 11.57 -16.27 -4.20
CA LEU A 188 10.63 -15.16 -4.11
C LEU A 188 11.09 -13.95 -4.94
N ARG A 189 12.40 -13.68 -4.96
CA ARG A 189 12.99 -12.67 -5.84
C ARG A 189 12.67 -12.94 -7.31
N ARG A 190 12.89 -14.18 -7.78
CA ARG A 190 12.61 -14.57 -9.18
C ARG A 190 11.11 -14.49 -9.50
N GLU A 191 10.27 -14.92 -8.58
CA GLU A 191 8.81 -14.77 -8.70
C GLU A 191 8.42 -13.30 -8.86
N ALA A 192 8.99 -12.41 -8.03
CA ALA A 192 8.75 -10.96 -8.05
C ALA A 192 9.19 -10.33 -9.39
N ILE A 193 10.37 -10.68 -9.89
CA ILE A 193 10.88 -10.20 -11.19
C ILE A 193 9.87 -10.53 -12.29
N ALA A 194 9.44 -11.79 -12.36
CA ALA A 194 8.52 -12.24 -13.40
C ALA A 194 7.13 -11.58 -13.29
N GLN A 195 6.70 -11.20 -12.07
CA GLN A 195 5.45 -10.49 -11.86
C GLN A 195 5.56 -9.02 -12.27
N ALA A 196 6.62 -8.33 -11.83
CA ALA A 196 6.87 -6.94 -12.19
C ALA A 196 6.97 -6.74 -13.71
N ASP A 197 7.66 -7.65 -14.42
CA ASP A 197 7.79 -7.59 -15.89
C ASP A 197 6.43 -7.75 -16.60
N ARG A 198 5.63 -8.73 -16.18
CA ARG A 198 4.28 -8.93 -16.76
C ARG A 198 3.38 -7.73 -16.54
N TYR A 199 3.43 -7.17 -15.33
CA TYR A 199 2.58 -6.04 -14.98
C TYR A 199 2.95 -4.75 -15.73
N ALA A 200 4.24 -4.52 -15.96
CA ALA A 200 4.71 -3.38 -16.73
C ALA A 200 4.10 -3.33 -18.16
N GLU A 201 3.71 -4.49 -18.71
CA GLU A 201 3.09 -4.59 -20.03
C GLU A 201 1.58 -4.33 -20.04
N THR A 202 0.94 -4.20 -18.86
CA THR A 202 -0.50 -3.97 -18.77
C THR A 202 -0.91 -2.58 -19.30
N GLU A 203 -2.14 -2.49 -19.82
CA GLU A 203 -2.70 -1.23 -20.28
C GLU A 203 -2.84 -0.20 -19.15
N THR A 204 -3.10 -0.65 -17.93
CA THR A 204 -3.19 0.21 -16.73
C THR A 204 -1.88 0.95 -16.50
N VAL A 205 -0.76 0.25 -16.53
CA VAL A 205 0.56 0.86 -16.35
C VAL A 205 0.91 1.74 -17.55
N LYS A 206 0.80 1.23 -18.78
CA LYS A 206 1.13 1.98 -20.00
C LYS A 206 0.40 3.33 -20.09
N ARG A 207 -0.85 3.37 -19.67
CA ARG A 207 -1.62 4.64 -19.60
C ARG A 207 -1.28 5.47 -18.37
N GLY A 208 -1.01 4.82 -17.23
CA GLY A 208 -0.77 5.50 -15.96
C GLY A 208 0.57 6.21 -15.88
N ILE A 209 1.61 5.68 -16.52
CA ILE A 209 2.96 6.27 -16.47
C ILE A 209 3.07 7.63 -17.19
N GLY A 210 2.21 7.90 -18.17
CA GLY A 210 2.24 9.13 -18.95
C GLY A 210 3.63 9.42 -19.56
N THR A 211 4.23 10.55 -19.21
CA THR A 211 5.55 10.98 -19.69
C THR A 211 6.71 10.57 -18.78
N THR A 212 6.45 9.87 -17.69
CA THR A 212 7.48 9.49 -16.72
C THR A 212 8.25 8.24 -17.16
N ARG A 213 9.47 8.10 -16.64
CA ARG A 213 10.23 6.85 -16.72
C ARG A 213 9.69 5.86 -15.70
N LEU A 214 9.34 4.68 -16.17
CA LEU A 214 8.92 3.58 -15.29
C LEU A 214 10.13 2.87 -14.69
N HIS A 215 10.09 2.69 -13.37
CA HIS A 215 11.04 1.86 -12.62
C HIS A 215 10.31 0.62 -12.09
N LYS A 216 10.95 -0.54 -12.19
CA LYS A 216 10.44 -1.80 -11.64
C LYS A 216 11.28 -2.16 -10.44
N ILE A 217 10.73 -2.07 -9.26
CA ILE A 217 11.43 -2.32 -7.99
C ILE A 217 10.95 -3.63 -7.40
N VAL A 218 11.88 -4.50 -7.06
CA VAL A 218 11.64 -5.74 -6.33
C VAL A 218 12.10 -5.58 -4.90
N VAL A 219 11.21 -5.86 -3.95
CA VAL A 219 11.49 -5.80 -2.52
C VAL A 219 11.15 -7.14 -1.88
N VAL A 220 12.13 -7.78 -1.25
CA VAL A 220 11.92 -9.03 -0.52
C VAL A 220 12.26 -8.85 0.94
N TYR A 221 11.27 -9.06 1.80
CA TYR A 221 11.46 -9.09 3.24
C TYR A 221 11.61 -10.53 3.75
N LYS A 222 12.48 -10.70 4.75
CA LYS A 222 12.55 -11.91 5.57
C LYS A 222 12.24 -11.55 7.02
N GLY A 223 11.06 -11.92 7.49
CA GLY A 223 10.53 -11.34 8.72
C GLY A 223 10.33 -9.83 8.55
N MET A 224 10.97 -9.02 9.39
CA MET A 224 10.90 -7.55 9.34
C MET A 224 12.16 -6.90 8.75
N GLU A 225 13.04 -7.71 8.16
CA GLU A 225 14.26 -7.22 7.52
C GLU A 225 14.11 -7.21 6.00
N MET A 226 14.38 -6.09 5.36
CA MET A 226 14.50 -5.98 3.92
C MET A 226 15.81 -6.65 3.48
N ARG A 227 15.69 -7.78 2.78
CA ARG A 227 16.85 -8.57 2.31
C ARG A 227 17.25 -8.21 0.89
N ILE A 228 16.29 -7.84 0.08
CA ILE A 228 16.48 -7.45 -1.31
C ILE A 228 15.67 -6.18 -1.57
N CYS A 229 16.31 -5.22 -2.20
CA CYS A 229 15.66 -4.05 -2.79
C CYS A 229 16.47 -3.66 -4.03
N GLU A 230 15.92 -3.92 -5.20
CA GLU A 230 16.65 -3.74 -6.46
C GLU A 230 15.73 -3.22 -7.57
N GLU A 231 16.32 -2.49 -8.51
CA GLU A 231 15.69 -2.07 -9.75
C GLU A 231 15.98 -3.10 -10.85
N LEU A 232 14.94 -3.48 -11.59
CA LEU A 232 15.07 -4.32 -12.78
C LEU A 232 15.43 -3.46 -13.99
N GLY A 233 16.42 -3.91 -14.74
CA GLY A 233 16.88 -3.28 -15.98
C GLY A 233 15.89 -3.35 -17.15
#